data_57a171ddecf7acd51c4589e8147e070a
#
_entry.id   57a171ddecf7acd51c4589e8147e070a
#
_cell.length_a   1.000
_cell.length_b   1.000
_cell.length_c   1.000
_cell.angle_alpha   90.00
_cell.angle_beta   90.00
_cell.angle_gamma   90.00
#
_symmetry.space_group_name_H-M   'P 1'
#
loop_
_entity.id
_entity.type
_entity.pdbx_description
1 polymer ?
#
loop_
_entity_poly.entity_id
_entity_poly.type
_entity_poly.pdbx_seq_one_letter_code
_entity_poly.pdbx_strand_id
1 'polypeptide(L)' 'MLNELLRLTNALSEIMHKDAIGSWLQAPNSAFDGLKPLEVIERGEIDRIWSMIFFLRSGVPS' A
#
# COMPACT_ATOMS: atom_id res chain seq x y z
N MET A 1 -0.77 -9.33 14.30
CA MET A 1 -0.18 -8.54 14.97
C MET A 1 0.78 -7.72 14.27
N LEU A 2 1.89 -7.45 14.78
CA LEU A 2 2.88 -6.62 14.17
C LEU A 2 3.31 -7.11 12.83
N ASN A 3 3.10 -8.39 12.60
CA ASN A 3 3.58 -9.00 11.39
C ASN A 3 2.94 -8.48 10.12
N GLU A 4 1.70 -8.10 10.19
CA GLU A 4 1.03 -7.63 8.97
C GLU A 4 1.61 -6.32 8.48
N LEU A 5 1.90 -5.40 9.39
CA LEU A 5 2.45 -4.13 9.00
C LEU A 5 3.86 -4.30 8.45
N LEU A 6 4.64 -5.18 9.05
CA LEU A 6 5.97 -5.46 8.56
C LEU A 6 5.93 -6.12 7.19
N ARG A 7 5.02 -7.05 6.99
CA ARG A 7 4.87 -7.72 5.71
C ARG A 7 4.43 -6.74 4.64
N LEU A 8 3.56 -5.79 5.01
CA LEU A 8 3.12 -4.78 4.09
C LEU A 8 4.29 -3.90 3.65
N THR A 9 5.12 -3.49 4.59
CA THR A 9 6.28 -2.67 4.28
C THR A 9 7.22 -3.40 3.34
N ASN A 10 7.44 -4.69 3.59
CA ASN A 10 8.30 -5.48 2.72
C ASN A 10 7.71 -5.60 1.32
N ALA A 11 6.41 -5.77 1.23
CA ALA A 11 5.75 -5.88 -0.07
C ALA A 11 5.84 -4.57 -0.83
N LEU A 12 5.67 -3.46 -0.13
CA LEU A 12 5.77 -2.15 -0.78
C LEU A 12 7.19 -1.89 -1.29
N SER A 13 8.18 -2.40 -0.58
CA SER A 13 9.57 -2.19 -1.01
C SER A 13 9.89 -2.92 -2.31
N GLU A 14 9.02 -3.83 -2.73
CA GLU A 14 9.23 -4.52 -4.00
C GLU A 14 8.69 -3.72 -5.17
N ILE A 15 7.82 -2.77 -4.93
CA ILE A 15 7.23 -1.99 -6.00
C ILE A 15 7.61 -0.52 -5.95
N MET A 16 8.25 -0.07 -4.91
CA MET A 16 8.73 1.31 -4.82
C MET A 16 9.97 1.35 -3.94
N HIS A 17 10.76 2.38 -4.08
CA HIS A 17 11.97 2.54 -3.29
C HIS A 17 11.55 2.70 -1.83
N LYS A 18 12.27 2.07 -0.94
CA LYS A 18 11.89 2.11 0.46
C LYS A 18 11.90 3.53 1.03
N ASP A 19 12.73 4.40 0.47
CA ASP A 19 12.76 5.79 0.94
C ASP A 19 11.50 6.53 0.54
N ALA A 20 10.74 6.01 -0.41
CA ALA A 20 9.52 6.65 -0.87
C ALA A 20 8.29 6.15 -0.13
N ILE A 21 8.41 5.08 0.64
CA ILE A 21 7.25 4.48 1.28
C ILE A 21 6.58 5.43 2.26
N GLY A 22 7.38 6.12 3.06
CA GLY A 22 6.82 7.06 4.04
C GLY A 22 6.01 8.16 3.39
N SER A 23 6.56 8.76 2.34
CA SER A 23 5.85 9.81 1.62
C SER A 23 4.60 9.26 0.94
N TRP A 24 4.71 8.05 0.39
CA TRP A 24 3.58 7.42 -0.28
C TRP A 24 2.43 7.18 0.69
N LEU A 25 2.75 6.73 1.89
CA LEU A 25 1.73 6.47 2.89
C LEU A 25 0.98 7.72 3.31
N GLN A 26 1.61 8.86 3.20
CA GLN A 26 1.02 10.11 3.66
C GLN A 26 0.46 10.98 2.55
N ALA A 27 0.52 10.54 1.32
CA ALA A 27 0.01 11.32 0.21
C ALA A 27 -1.36 10.80 -0.22
N PRO A 28 -2.31 11.68 -0.50
CA PRO A 28 -3.61 11.24 -1.01
C PRO A 28 -3.42 10.41 -2.27
N ASN A 29 -4.21 9.38 -2.42
CA ASN A 29 -4.03 8.45 -3.52
C ASN A 29 -5.37 8.17 -4.19
N SER A 30 -5.41 8.38 -5.48
CA SER A 30 -6.66 8.19 -6.21
C SER A 30 -7.13 6.73 -6.21
N ALA A 31 -6.22 5.80 -5.99
CA ALA A 31 -6.60 4.39 -5.90
C ALA A 31 -7.47 4.14 -4.67
N PHE A 32 -7.44 5.04 -3.70
CA PHE A 32 -8.21 4.92 -2.47
C PHE A 32 -9.17 6.11 -2.31
N ASP A 33 -9.70 6.58 -3.44
CA ASP A 33 -10.68 7.66 -3.44
C ASP A 33 -10.15 8.95 -2.79
N GLY A 34 -8.87 9.18 -2.95
CA GLY A 34 -8.26 10.39 -2.40
C GLY A 34 -7.80 10.27 -0.96
N LEU A 35 -8.01 9.11 -0.34
CA LEU A 35 -7.52 8.92 1.00
C LEU A 35 -6.02 8.64 0.97
N LYS A 36 -5.35 8.96 2.05
CA LYS A 36 -3.97 8.57 2.19
C LYS A 36 -3.93 7.09 2.50
N PRO A 37 -2.96 6.35 1.99
CA PRO A 37 -2.85 4.93 2.35
C PRO A 37 -2.83 4.70 3.86
N LEU A 38 -2.19 5.60 4.61
CA LEU A 38 -2.17 5.49 6.05
C LEU A 38 -3.59 5.55 6.64
N GLU A 39 -4.44 6.39 6.08
CA GLU A 39 -5.82 6.49 6.51
C GLU A 39 -6.59 5.20 6.21
N VAL A 40 -6.30 4.57 5.09
CA VAL A 40 -6.93 3.31 4.73
C VAL A 40 -6.58 2.25 5.77
N ILE A 41 -5.32 2.23 6.19
CA ILE A 41 -4.87 1.29 7.22
C ILE A 41 -5.57 1.58 8.55
N GLU A 42 -5.66 2.85 8.90
CA GLU A 42 -6.29 3.24 10.17
C GLU A 42 -7.77 2.89 10.20
N ARG A 43 -8.40 2.82 9.05
CA ARG A 43 -9.81 2.45 8.95
C ARG A 43 -10.02 0.95 8.98
N GLY A 44 -8.95 0.19 9.07
CA GLY A 44 -9.05 -1.26 9.08
C GLY A 44 -9.24 -1.85 7.70
N GLU A 45 -8.96 -1.08 6.66
CA GLU A 45 -9.17 -1.52 5.28
C GLU A 45 -7.86 -1.84 4.59
N ILE A 46 -6.94 -2.42 5.31
CA ILE A 46 -5.60 -2.70 4.79
C ILE A 46 -5.62 -3.65 3.60
N ASP A 47 -6.65 -4.45 3.47
CA ASP A 47 -6.75 -5.34 2.33
C ASP A 47 -6.90 -4.59 1.01
N ARG A 48 -7.37 -3.35 1.05
CA ARG A 48 -7.40 -2.53 -0.16
C ARG A 48 -5.99 -2.28 -0.67
N ILE A 49 -5.05 -2.10 0.25
CA ILE A 49 -3.66 -1.86 -0.12
C ILE A 49 -3.05 -3.16 -0.65
N TRP A 50 -3.37 -4.29 -0.02
CA TRP A 50 -2.87 -5.56 -0.50
C TRP A 50 -3.38 -5.87 -1.90
N SER A 51 -4.62 -5.53 -2.20
CA SER A 51 -5.17 -5.72 -3.53
C SER A 51 -4.40 -4.91 -4.56
N MET A 52 -4.08 -3.65 -4.22
CA MET A 52 -3.31 -2.81 -5.12
C MET A 52 -1.90 -3.39 -5.35
N ILE A 53 -1.26 -3.83 -4.29
CA ILE A 53 0.08 -4.39 -4.39
C ILE A 53 0.06 -5.65 -5.27
N PHE A 54 -0.92 -6.49 -5.03
CA PHE A 54 -1.04 -7.72 -5.79
C PHE A 54 -1.23 -7.43 -7.27
N PHE A 55 -2.07 -6.46 -7.57
CA PHE A 55 -2.34 -6.08 -8.94
C PHE A 55 -1.07 -5.55 -9.62
N LEU A 56 -0.32 -4.70 -8.92
CA LEU A 56 0.89 -4.12 -9.49
C LEU A 56 2.00 -5.15 -9.64
N ARG A 57 2.10 -6.08 -8.70
CA ARG A 57 3.15 -7.09 -8.78
C ARG A 57 2.90 -8.10 -9.87
N SER A 58 1.65 -8.41 -10.13
CA SER A 58 1.35 -9.40 -11.15
C SER A 58 1.54 -8.84 -12.54
N GLY A 59 1.59 -7.55 -12.65
CA GLY A 59 1.82 -6.90 -13.94
C GLY A 59 0.76 -7.20 -14.92
N VAL A 60 -0.42 -7.48 -14.49
CA VAL A 60 -1.41 -7.92 -15.29
C VAL A 60 -2.09 -6.97 -16.01
N PRO A 61 -1.99 -6.82 -17.12
CA PRO A 61 -2.68 -5.88 -17.84
C PRO A 61 -3.91 -6.50 -18.17
N SER A 62 -4.35 -7.07 -18.14
CA SER A 62 -5.57 -7.43 -18.55
C SER A 62 -6.15 -7.82 -19.09
#